data_220c3acac3da36c7abb1cf8f179a8da4
#
_entry.id   220c3acac3da36c7abb1cf8f179a8da4
#
_cell.length_a   1.000
_cell.length_b   1.000
_cell.length_c   1.000
_cell.angle_alpha   90.00
_cell.angle_beta   90.00
_cell.angle_gamma   90.00
#
_symmetry.space_group_name_H-M   'P 1'
#
loop_
_entity.id
_entity.type
_entity.pdbx_description
1 polymer ?
#
loop_
_entity_poly.entity_id
_entity_poly.type
_entity_poly.pdbx_seq_one_letter_code
_entity_poly.pdbx_strand_id
1 'polypeptide(L)'
;MKVDGACLCGQVSYDAEIDVERVAICHCTDCQVNSGTAFGVVAHVIDGRFTLLSGTLKEFEKIAESGRVRKLSFCPECGTRIHARTDGDPSAFFGLRVGTIRQRRALQPKIQVWSRSALPWVCDLPTIPERATSPS
;
A
#
# COMPACT_ATOMS: atom_id res chain seq x y z
N MET A 1 1.20 14.15 8.03
CA MET A 1 2.51 13.63 8.50
C MET A 1 3.44 13.51 7.30
N LYS A 2 4.62 14.10 7.40
CA LYS A 2 5.66 13.92 6.38
C LYS A 2 6.34 12.58 6.58
N VAL A 3 6.49 11.82 5.51
CA VAL A 3 7.10 10.50 5.51
C VAL A 3 8.07 10.35 4.35
N ASP A 4 8.93 9.37 4.45
CA ASP A 4 9.81 8.94 3.36
C ASP A 4 9.83 7.42 3.29
N GLY A 5 10.25 6.91 2.15
CA GLY A 5 10.31 5.47 1.96
C GLY A 5 11.11 5.08 0.74
N ALA A 6 11.19 3.78 0.53
CA ALA A 6 11.95 3.19 -0.56
C ALA A 6 11.44 1.79 -0.91
N CYS A 7 11.82 1.31 -2.10
CA CYS A 7 11.63 -0.08 -2.46
C CYS A 7 12.70 -0.98 -1.82
N LEU A 8 12.49 -2.29 -1.89
CA LEU A 8 13.39 -3.27 -1.28
C LEU A 8 14.83 -3.17 -1.80
N CYS A 9 15.03 -2.97 -3.11
CA CYS A 9 16.38 -2.85 -3.69
C CYS A 9 17.00 -1.45 -3.52
N GLY A 10 16.25 -0.47 -3.08
CA GLY A 10 16.71 0.89 -2.85
C GLY A 10 16.76 1.79 -4.08
N GLN A 11 16.48 1.30 -5.28
CA GLN A 11 16.51 2.14 -6.49
C GLN A 11 15.42 3.20 -6.49
N VAL A 12 14.23 2.87 -5.97
CA VAL A 12 13.13 3.81 -5.82
C VAL A 12 13.14 4.37 -4.41
N SER A 13 13.17 5.68 -4.29
CA SER A 13 12.98 6.38 -3.03
C SER A 13 12.06 7.58 -3.22
N TYR A 14 11.37 7.99 -2.16
CA TYR A 14 10.38 9.06 -2.24
C TYR A 14 10.20 9.77 -0.91
N ASP A 15 9.65 10.99 -1.00
CA ASP A 15 9.04 11.73 0.10
C ASP A 15 7.55 11.84 -0.16
N ALA A 16 6.75 11.90 0.90
CA ALA A 16 5.31 12.12 0.79
C ALA A 16 4.74 12.77 2.06
N GLU A 17 3.52 13.25 1.94
CA GLU A 17 2.74 13.71 3.08
C GLU A 17 1.45 12.91 3.13
N ILE A 18 1.17 12.27 4.27
CA ILE A 18 0.04 11.36 4.43
C ILE A 18 -0.89 11.80 5.57
N ASP A 19 -2.13 11.37 5.48
CA ASP A 19 -3.13 11.55 6.52
C ASP A 19 -3.13 10.30 7.42
N VAL A 20 -2.65 10.45 8.65
CA VAL A 20 -2.57 9.34 9.63
C VAL A 20 -3.93 8.79 10.03
N GLU A 21 -5.01 9.56 9.84
CA GLU A 21 -6.38 9.10 10.10
C GLU A 21 -6.96 8.31 8.93
N ARG A 22 -6.29 8.30 7.79
CA ARG A 22 -6.73 7.61 6.57
C ARG A 22 -5.75 6.50 6.19
N VAL A 23 -5.47 5.63 7.14
CA VAL A 23 -4.72 4.39 6.93
C VAL A 23 -5.73 3.24 6.90
N ALA A 24 -5.73 2.48 5.81
CA ALA A 24 -6.75 1.46 5.57
C ALA A 24 -6.14 0.10 5.22
N ILE A 25 -6.77 -0.95 5.74
CA ILE A 25 -6.58 -2.32 5.27
C ILE A 25 -7.63 -2.59 4.19
N CYS A 26 -7.21 -3.12 3.06
CA CYS A 26 -8.12 -3.52 1.98
C CYS A 26 -8.05 -5.03 1.74
N HIS A 27 -9.18 -5.69 1.93
CA HIS A 27 -9.32 -7.14 1.76
C HIS A 27 -9.80 -7.56 0.37
N CYS A 28 -9.95 -6.63 -0.58
CA CYS A 28 -10.45 -6.99 -1.91
C CYS A 28 -9.54 -8.01 -2.59
N THR A 29 -10.12 -8.80 -3.48
CA THR A 29 -9.41 -9.85 -4.22
C THR A 29 -8.22 -9.28 -4.99
N ASP A 30 -8.37 -8.11 -5.60
CA ASP A 30 -7.29 -7.46 -6.33
C ASP A 30 -6.12 -7.07 -5.41
N CYS A 31 -6.41 -6.58 -4.21
CA CYS A 31 -5.37 -6.29 -3.22
C CYS A 31 -4.66 -7.57 -2.76
N GLN A 32 -5.40 -8.65 -2.58
CA GLN A 32 -4.79 -9.95 -2.24
C GLN A 32 -3.82 -10.41 -3.33
N VAL A 33 -4.27 -10.40 -4.58
CA VAL A 33 -3.44 -10.83 -5.72
C VAL A 33 -2.26 -9.88 -5.93
N ASN A 34 -2.50 -8.56 -5.93
CA ASN A 34 -1.48 -7.58 -6.21
C ASN A 34 -0.39 -7.52 -5.14
N SER A 35 -0.75 -7.70 -3.86
CA SER A 35 0.20 -7.73 -2.76
C SER A 35 0.84 -9.11 -2.55
N GLY A 36 0.21 -10.16 -3.06
CA GLY A 36 0.64 -11.54 -2.81
C GLY A 36 0.41 -11.99 -1.37
N THR A 37 -0.50 -11.31 -0.63
CA THR A 37 -0.81 -11.62 0.76
C THR A 37 -2.33 -11.57 1.02
N ALA A 38 -2.72 -11.61 2.28
CA ALA A 38 -4.12 -11.61 2.68
C ALA A 38 -4.82 -10.27 2.45
N PHE A 39 -4.10 -9.16 2.44
CA PHE A 39 -4.65 -7.81 2.28
C PHE A 39 -3.56 -6.81 1.92
N GLY A 40 -3.98 -5.67 1.39
CA GLY A 40 -3.10 -4.52 1.22
C GLY A 40 -3.31 -3.50 2.33
N VAL A 41 -2.27 -2.73 2.66
CA VAL A 41 -2.37 -1.63 3.63
C VAL A 41 -1.87 -0.36 2.96
N VAL A 42 -2.68 0.69 2.98
CA VAL A 42 -2.34 1.97 2.36
C VAL A 42 -2.58 3.13 3.31
N ALA A 43 -1.74 4.15 3.20
CA ALA A 43 -1.95 5.46 3.80
C ALA A 43 -2.30 6.46 2.71
N HIS A 44 -3.32 7.28 2.93
CA HIS A 44 -3.74 8.26 1.92
C HIS A 44 -2.74 9.40 1.83
N VAL A 45 -2.29 9.68 0.60
CA VAL A 45 -1.41 10.83 0.29
C VAL A 45 -2.26 12.09 0.18
N ILE A 46 -1.90 13.12 0.94
CA ILE A 46 -2.63 14.40 0.97
C ILE A 46 -2.33 15.19 -0.31
N ASP A 47 -3.39 15.58 -1.02
CA ASP A 47 -3.32 16.49 -2.18
C ASP A 47 -2.23 16.13 -3.19
N GLY A 48 -2.00 14.84 -3.41
CA GLY A 48 -1.00 14.37 -4.35
C GLY A 48 0.45 14.67 -3.96
N ARG A 49 0.73 14.97 -2.69
CA ARG A 49 2.07 15.33 -2.19
C ARG A 49 2.99 14.12 -2.09
N PHE A 50 3.36 13.63 -3.22
CA PHE A 50 4.30 12.53 -3.41
C PHE A 50 5.41 12.99 -4.36
N THR A 51 6.66 12.87 -3.93
CA THR A 51 7.82 13.22 -4.75
C THR A 51 8.74 12.02 -4.88
N LEU A 52 8.92 11.56 -6.11
CA LEU A 52 9.90 10.53 -6.41
C LEU A 52 11.30 11.16 -6.36
N LEU A 53 12.16 10.67 -5.48
CA LEU A 53 13.51 11.20 -5.28
C LEU A 53 14.54 10.46 -6.15
N SER A 54 14.37 9.17 -6.36
CA SER A 54 15.25 8.36 -7.17
C SER A 54 14.51 7.22 -7.86
N GLY A 55 15.06 6.72 -8.94
CA GLY A 55 14.51 5.60 -9.70
C GLY A 55 13.37 6.00 -10.61
N THR A 56 12.77 4.99 -11.22
CA THR A 56 11.57 5.10 -12.05
C THR A 56 10.54 4.08 -11.59
N LEU A 57 9.26 4.40 -11.76
CA LEU A 57 8.17 3.49 -11.42
C LEU A 57 7.57 2.93 -12.71
N LYS A 58 7.27 1.66 -12.70
CA LYS A 58 6.40 1.04 -13.71
C LYS A 58 4.97 1.03 -13.18
N GLU A 59 4.00 1.24 -14.07
CA GLU A 59 2.60 1.30 -13.71
C GLU A 59 1.81 0.21 -14.44
N PHE A 60 0.90 -0.43 -13.72
CA PHE A 60 -0.12 -1.32 -14.26
C PHE A 60 -1.48 -0.66 -14.07
N GLU A 61 -2.27 -0.56 -15.14
CA GLU A 61 -3.60 0.00 -15.07
C GLU A 61 -4.66 -1.10 -14.88
N LYS A 62 -5.55 -0.90 -13.93
CA LYS A 62 -6.74 -1.73 -13.76
C LYS A 62 -7.99 -0.87 -13.70
N ILE A 63 -9.13 -1.46 -14.10
CA ILE A 63 -10.44 -0.81 -13.95
C ILE A 63 -11.03 -1.27 -12.62
N ALA A 64 -11.28 -0.31 -11.70
CA ALA A 64 -11.93 -0.57 -10.43
C ALA A 64 -13.41 -0.90 -10.64
N GLU A 65 -14.06 -1.50 -9.63
CA GLU A 65 -15.50 -1.81 -9.68
C GLU A 65 -16.34 -0.55 -9.95
N SER A 66 -15.86 0.62 -9.50
CA SER A 66 -16.49 1.92 -9.79
C SER A 66 -16.40 2.35 -11.26
N GLY A 67 -15.65 1.65 -12.11
CA GLY A 67 -15.34 2.02 -13.49
C GLY A 67 -14.15 2.96 -13.62
N ARG A 68 -13.56 3.42 -12.53
CA ARG A 68 -12.39 4.31 -12.56
C ARG A 68 -11.12 3.52 -12.83
N VAL A 69 -10.19 4.13 -13.56
CA VAL A 69 -8.87 3.56 -13.83
C VAL A 69 -7.99 3.77 -12.60
N ARG A 70 -7.44 2.68 -12.08
CA ARG A 70 -6.44 2.68 -11.02
C ARG A 70 -5.08 2.40 -11.61
N LYS A 71 -4.10 3.21 -11.25
CA LYS A 71 -2.71 2.99 -11.61
C LYS A 71 -1.96 2.43 -10.41
N LEU A 72 -1.43 1.22 -10.58
CA LEU A 72 -0.69 0.50 -9.55
C LEU A 72 0.79 0.59 -9.89
N SER A 73 1.54 1.34 -9.10
CA SER A 73 2.96 1.56 -9.36
C SER A 73 3.85 0.61 -8.58
N PHE A 74 4.97 0.25 -9.16
CA PHE A 74 5.95 -0.64 -8.55
C PHE A 74 7.36 -0.39 -9.08
N CYS A 75 8.35 -0.81 -8.31
CA CYS A 75 9.75 -0.77 -8.75
C CYS A 75 9.95 -1.81 -9.85
N PRO A 76 10.45 -1.43 -11.05
CA PRO A 76 10.65 -2.38 -12.13
C PRO A 76 11.76 -3.38 -11.86
N GLU A 77 12.68 -3.10 -10.93
CA GLU A 77 13.82 -3.97 -10.62
C GLU A 77 13.48 -5.03 -9.57
N CYS A 78 12.86 -4.65 -8.45
CA CYS A 78 12.57 -5.60 -7.37
C CYS A 78 11.09 -5.91 -7.20
N GLY A 79 10.20 -5.24 -7.93
CA GLY A 79 8.76 -5.49 -7.88
C GLY A 79 8.05 -4.93 -6.66
N THR A 80 8.72 -4.20 -5.78
CA THR A 80 8.06 -3.60 -4.61
C THR A 80 6.92 -2.68 -5.04
N ARG A 81 5.73 -2.93 -4.53
CA ARG A 81 4.56 -2.07 -4.76
C ARG A 81 4.71 -0.78 -3.97
N ILE A 82 4.58 0.37 -4.64
CA ILE A 82 4.79 1.68 -4.02
C ILE A 82 3.46 2.36 -3.72
N HIS A 83 2.64 2.59 -4.73
CA HIS A 83 1.35 3.24 -4.53
C HIS A 83 0.29 2.79 -5.54
N ALA A 84 -0.96 3.08 -5.19
CA ALA A 84 -2.09 2.94 -6.09
C ALA A 84 -2.83 4.28 -6.12
N ARG A 85 -3.16 4.79 -7.30
CA ARG A 85 -3.83 6.08 -7.43
C ARG A 85 -4.87 6.07 -8.54
N THR A 86 -5.81 7.00 -8.45
CA THR A 86 -6.72 7.32 -9.53
C THR A 86 -6.26 8.65 -10.15
N ASP A 87 -6.14 8.68 -11.48
CA ASP A 87 -5.77 9.90 -12.18
C ASP A 87 -6.87 10.97 -12.12
N GLY A 88 -6.45 12.23 -12.23
CA GLY A 88 -7.29 13.39 -12.44
C GLY A 88 -7.32 14.33 -11.24
N ASP A 89 -8.33 14.25 -10.40
CA ASP A 89 -8.55 15.16 -9.29
C ASP A 89 -7.50 14.97 -8.18
N PRO A 90 -6.88 16.04 -7.64
CA PRO A 90 -5.99 15.96 -6.48
C PRO A 90 -6.64 15.36 -5.23
N SER A 91 -7.98 15.45 -5.13
CA SER A 91 -8.73 14.80 -4.05
C SER A 91 -9.01 13.32 -4.28
N ALA A 92 -8.66 12.81 -5.47
CA ALA A 92 -8.87 11.42 -5.83
C ALA A 92 -8.00 10.48 -4.97
N PHE A 93 -8.36 9.20 -4.99
CA PHE A 93 -7.63 8.19 -4.22
C PHE A 93 -6.15 8.13 -4.62
N PHE A 94 -5.29 8.24 -3.59
CA PHE A 94 -3.87 8.04 -3.72
C PHE A 94 -3.39 7.29 -2.46
N GLY A 95 -3.19 5.98 -2.57
CA GLY A 95 -2.80 5.12 -1.45
C GLY A 95 -1.34 4.70 -1.55
N LEU A 96 -0.52 5.15 -0.60
CA LEU A 96 0.87 4.77 -0.47
C LEU A 96 0.98 3.48 0.34
N ARG A 97 1.71 2.50 -0.17
CA ARG A 97 1.86 1.20 0.49
C ARG A 97 2.64 1.34 1.80
N VAL A 98 1.99 1.05 2.91
CA VAL A 98 2.53 1.29 4.25
C VAL A 98 3.85 0.56 4.49
N GLY A 99 4.00 -0.66 3.99
CA GLY A 99 5.23 -1.43 4.15
C GLY A 99 6.48 -0.77 3.57
N THR A 100 6.33 0.16 2.61
CA THR A 100 7.46 0.87 2.00
C THR A 100 7.83 2.15 2.74
N ILE A 101 6.99 2.60 3.69
CA ILE A 101 7.20 3.82 4.46
C ILE A 101 8.16 3.53 5.62
N ARG A 102 9.19 4.36 5.76
CA ARG A 102 10.16 4.19 6.86
C ARG A 102 9.48 4.32 8.22
N GLN A 103 8.49 5.22 8.35
CA GLN A 103 7.74 5.48 9.58
C GLN A 103 6.57 4.50 9.81
N ARG A 104 6.53 3.35 9.12
CA ARG A 104 5.38 2.43 9.14
C ARG A 104 4.91 1.98 10.52
N ARG A 105 5.80 1.91 11.50
CA ARG A 105 5.45 1.50 12.86
C ARG A 105 4.50 2.48 13.57
N ALA A 106 4.44 3.73 13.10
CA ALA A 106 3.54 4.75 13.62
C ALA A 106 2.20 4.79 12.88
N LEU A 107 1.98 3.94 11.88
CA LEU A 107 0.83 4.01 10.99
C LEU A 107 -0.13 2.85 11.23
N GLN A 108 -0.90 2.95 12.31
CA GLN A 108 -1.92 1.97 12.61
C GLN A 108 -3.14 2.17 11.70
N PRO A 109 -3.65 1.12 11.06
CA PRO A 109 -4.89 1.22 10.27
C PRO A 109 -6.07 1.70 11.12
N LYS A 110 -6.91 2.53 10.52
CA LYS A 110 -8.11 3.10 11.15
C LYS A 110 -9.40 2.49 10.62
N ILE A 111 -9.34 1.80 9.48
CA ILE A 111 -10.50 1.19 8.86
C ILE A 111 -10.08 -0.06 8.06
N GLN A 112 -11.00 -1.01 7.96
CA GLN A 112 -10.90 -2.14 7.05
C GLN A 112 -11.98 -2.01 6.00
N VAL A 113 -11.61 -2.09 4.72
CA VAL A 113 -12.55 -2.03 3.60
C VAL A 113 -12.58 -3.38 2.88
N TRP A 114 -13.69 -3.65 2.17
CA TRP A 114 -13.93 -4.93 1.50
C TRP A 114 -13.83 -6.13 2.44
N SER A 115 -14.29 -5.95 3.67
CA SER A 115 -14.22 -6.99 4.72
C SER A 115 -14.96 -8.27 4.35
N ARG A 116 -15.97 -8.18 3.47
CA ARG A 116 -16.70 -9.37 2.97
C ARG A 116 -15.78 -10.35 2.21
N SER A 117 -14.66 -9.87 1.69
CA SER A 117 -13.69 -10.68 0.93
C SER A 117 -12.49 -11.12 1.76
N ALA A 118 -12.44 -10.75 3.04
CA ALA A 118 -11.33 -11.11 3.93
C ALA A 118 -11.14 -12.63 4.01
N LEU A 119 -9.89 -13.07 4.02
CA LEU A 119 -9.57 -14.47 4.25
C LEU A 119 -9.98 -14.86 5.68
N PRO A 120 -10.56 -16.06 5.88
CA PRO A 120 -11.18 -16.43 7.18
C PRO A 120 -10.21 -16.35 8.37
N TRP A 121 -8.93 -16.63 8.18
CA TRP A 121 -7.96 -16.69 9.27
C TRP A 121 -7.39 -15.33 9.70
N VAL A 122 -7.72 -14.24 8.99
CA VAL A 122 -7.13 -12.92 9.27
C VAL A 122 -7.43 -12.43 10.69
N CYS A 123 -8.60 -12.74 11.21
CA CYS A 123 -8.98 -12.37 12.59
C CYS A 123 -8.36 -13.29 13.65
N ASP A 124 -7.76 -14.40 13.25
CA ASP A 124 -7.27 -15.46 14.14
C ASP A 124 -5.74 -15.49 14.24
N LEU A 125 -5.06 -14.41 13.82
CA LEU A 125 -3.59 -14.34 13.87
C LEU A 125 -3.02 -14.71 15.25
N PRO A 126 -3.58 -14.24 16.38
CA PRO A 126 -3.07 -14.59 17.69
C PRO A 126 -3.09 -16.10 18.00
N THR A 127 -3.90 -16.88 17.30
CA THR A 127 -4.00 -18.33 17.49
C THR A 127 -3.00 -19.12 16.66
N ILE A 128 -2.33 -18.49 15.69
CA ILE A 128 -1.33 -19.13 14.85
C ILE A 128 0.00 -19.15 15.62
N PRO A 129 0.64 -20.31 15.78
CA PRO A 129 1.93 -20.38 16.46
C PRO A 129 2.95 -19.43 15.83
N GLU A 130 3.69 -18.70 16.67
CA GLU A 130 4.65 -17.71 16.21
C GLU A 130 6.08 -18.03 16.63
N ARG A 131 7.02 -17.52 15.88
CA ARG A 131 8.44 -17.52 16.20
C ARG A 131 8.99 -16.11 16.02
N ALA A 132 9.93 -15.71 16.85
CA ALA A 132 10.55 -14.39 16.77
C ALA A 132 11.30 -14.17 15.44
N THR A 133 11.86 -15.26 14.89
CA THR A 133 12.62 -15.26 13.62
C THR A 133 12.25 -16.47 12.77
N SER A 134 12.76 -16.50 11.55
CA SER A 134 12.58 -17.66 10.67
C SER A 134 13.27 -18.92 11.25
N PRO A 135 12.72 -20.11 11.04
CA PRO A 135 13.37 -21.37 11.44
C PRO A 135 14.62 -21.73 10.61
N SER A 136 14.84 -21.06 9.50
CA SER A 136 16.01 -21.30 8.64
C SER A 136 17.15 -20.35 8.95
#